data_71d29a6001c5da64d8cd3c318b0cae4c
#
_entry.id   71d29a6001c5da64d8cd3c318b0cae4c
#
_cell.length_a   1.000
_cell.length_b   1.000
_cell.length_c   1.000
_cell.angle_alpha   90.00
_cell.angle_beta   90.00
_cell.angle_gamma   90.00
#
_symmetry.space_group_name_H-M   'P 1'
#
loop_
_entity.id
_entity.type
_entity.pdbx_description
1 polymer ?
#
loop_
_entity_poly.entity_id
_entity_poly.type
_entity_poly.pdbx_seq_one_letter_code
_entity_poly.pdbx_strand_id
1 'polypeptide(L)'
;VLAVFALAAVLSVFAVRQVKVDYDINDYLPPESPSTTAIEVMNGAFTGGIPNMRVMVRDVTVPQALEYKEKLAAIDGVSSVAWLDDSLDVTVPLQMQDTATVESYYKDGCALFTVTVEDEKRLEAVAAVRDLIGEGNALEGAAVSTAVATNSTVTEVAKIAAIAVVYVLFILILTTDSWAEPLLVLTGLGAAILLNNGTNLIFGTISFVTNAAGSILQLAVSLDYSVFLIHRFAECRAENPDASPEECMVDALCRSTGSILSSGLTTVIGFLALVLMQFQIGPDLGLALAKGVVLSLVTVFTFMPALTLAAYQWMDKTYHRPLLPSFDKFGRFVARIMLPMALVLVILMVPSYLASNSNQYYYGAAHMFGENTRLGADTAAIEETFGRSDTYVVLV
;
A
#
# COMPACT_ATOMS: atom_id res chain seq x y z
N VAL A 1 23.93 20.98 -9.87
CA VAL A 1 22.61 20.39 -9.63
C VAL A 1 22.67 18.87 -9.81
N LEU A 2 23.02 18.36 -11.02
CA LEU A 2 23.01 16.91 -11.31
C LEU A 2 23.84 16.08 -10.32
N ALA A 3 25.06 16.54 -9.95
CA ALA A 3 25.90 15.84 -8.99
C ALA A 3 25.29 15.78 -7.58
N VAL A 4 24.61 16.85 -7.15
CA VAL A 4 23.90 16.89 -5.85
C VAL A 4 22.74 15.90 -5.83
N PHE A 5 21.94 15.86 -6.90
CA PHE A 5 20.85 14.90 -7.01
C PHE A 5 21.35 13.46 -7.11
N ALA A 6 22.44 13.19 -7.82
CA ALA A 6 23.06 11.88 -7.88
C ALA A 6 23.54 11.43 -6.48
N LEU A 7 24.19 12.31 -5.73
CA LEU A 7 24.61 12.02 -4.36
C LEU A 7 23.40 11.77 -3.45
N ALA A 8 22.37 12.63 -3.52
CA ALA A 8 21.15 12.48 -2.74
C ALA A 8 20.40 11.17 -3.10
N ALA A 9 20.38 10.77 -4.37
CA ALA A 9 19.80 9.51 -4.80
C ALA A 9 20.56 8.30 -4.22
N VAL A 10 21.90 8.32 -4.24
CA VAL A 10 22.72 7.27 -3.62
C VAL A 10 22.45 7.17 -2.12
N LEU A 11 22.41 8.29 -1.40
CA LEU A 11 22.08 8.30 0.03
C LEU A 11 20.67 7.77 0.29
N SER A 12 19.71 8.11 -0.58
CA SER A 12 18.33 7.63 -0.47
C SER A 12 18.21 6.11 -0.65
N VAL A 13 19.03 5.49 -1.51
CA VAL A 13 19.06 4.01 -1.65
C VAL A 13 19.43 3.32 -0.33
N PHE A 14 20.37 3.89 0.41
CA PHE A 14 20.74 3.36 1.74
C PHE A 14 19.65 3.66 2.78
N ALA A 15 19.06 4.84 2.74
CA ALA A 15 18.01 5.26 3.67
C ALA A 15 16.73 4.42 3.52
N VAL A 16 16.29 4.12 2.30
CA VAL A 16 15.11 3.28 2.03
C VAL A 16 15.17 1.93 2.76
N ARG A 17 16.37 1.33 2.86
CA ARG A 17 16.55 0.03 3.54
C ARG A 17 16.35 0.11 5.06
N GLN A 18 16.38 1.30 5.63
CA GLN A 18 16.22 1.52 7.06
C GLN A 18 14.80 1.96 7.44
N VAL A 19 13.95 2.28 6.45
CA VAL A 19 12.54 2.62 6.68
C VAL A 19 11.80 1.37 7.12
N LYS A 20 11.18 1.44 8.29
CA LYS A 20 10.33 0.37 8.81
C LYS A 20 8.92 0.54 8.26
N VAL A 21 8.34 -0.56 7.81
CA VAL A 21 6.95 -0.60 7.33
C VAL A 21 6.13 -1.41 8.32
N ASP A 22 5.07 -0.79 8.83
CA ASP A 22 4.13 -1.43 9.72
C ASP A 22 2.95 -1.97 8.91
N TYR A 23 2.59 -3.23 9.15
CA TYR A 23 1.53 -3.95 8.48
C TYR A 23 0.32 -4.22 9.39
N ASP A 24 0.39 -3.84 10.67
CA ASP A 24 -0.73 -3.98 11.58
C ASP A 24 -1.65 -2.75 11.50
N ILE A 25 -2.88 -2.96 11.03
CA ILE A 25 -3.85 -1.88 10.91
C ILE A 25 -4.34 -1.41 12.30
N ASN A 26 -4.19 -2.23 13.32
CA ASN A 26 -4.63 -1.90 14.68
C ASN A 26 -3.74 -0.83 15.33
N ASP A 27 -2.46 -0.74 14.92
CA ASP A 27 -1.51 0.26 15.40
C ASP A 27 -1.87 1.68 14.93
N TYR A 28 -2.75 1.78 13.94
CA TYR A 28 -3.26 3.05 13.41
C TYR A 28 -4.63 3.47 13.96
N LEU A 29 -5.19 2.70 14.91
CA LEU A 29 -6.41 3.11 15.60
C LEU A 29 -6.18 4.39 16.42
N PRO A 30 -7.22 5.22 16.61
CA PRO A 30 -7.09 6.41 17.45
C PRO A 30 -6.61 6.01 18.86
N PRO A 31 -5.59 6.68 19.44
CA PRO A 31 -5.06 6.34 20.76
C PRO A 31 -6.10 6.42 21.89
N GLU A 32 -7.07 7.32 21.74
CA GLU A 32 -8.14 7.53 22.71
C GLU A 32 -9.33 6.57 22.52
N SER A 33 -9.27 5.63 21.57
CA SER A 33 -10.36 4.69 21.35
C SER A 33 -10.44 3.69 22.53
N PRO A 34 -11.65 3.31 22.99
CA PRO A 34 -11.80 2.32 24.05
C PRO A 34 -11.11 0.99 23.76
N SER A 35 -11.07 0.59 22.48
CA SER A 35 -10.41 -0.65 22.05
C SER A 35 -8.88 -0.55 22.18
N THR A 36 -8.25 0.56 21.80
CA THR A 36 -6.80 0.76 21.95
C THR A 36 -6.40 0.75 23.41
N THR A 37 -7.13 1.50 24.25
CA THR A 37 -6.91 1.52 25.72
C THR A 37 -7.08 0.13 26.32
N ALA A 38 -8.10 -0.64 25.90
CA ALA A 38 -8.31 -1.99 26.39
C ALA A 38 -7.17 -2.93 26.00
N ILE A 39 -6.66 -2.85 24.76
CA ILE A 39 -5.50 -3.63 24.29
C ILE A 39 -4.25 -3.31 25.11
N GLU A 40 -3.97 -2.02 25.36
CA GLU A 40 -2.82 -1.62 26.19
C GLU A 40 -2.91 -2.16 27.62
N VAL A 41 -4.08 -2.06 28.25
CA VAL A 41 -4.30 -2.59 29.60
C VAL A 41 -4.15 -4.11 29.61
N MET A 42 -4.66 -4.82 28.61
CA MET A 42 -4.54 -6.26 28.51
C MET A 42 -3.09 -6.70 28.32
N ASN A 43 -2.35 -6.07 27.40
CA ASN A 43 -0.93 -6.38 27.17
C ASN A 43 -0.06 -6.09 28.40
N GLY A 44 -0.44 -5.10 29.23
CA GLY A 44 0.26 -4.77 30.47
C GLY A 44 -0.10 -5.67 31.67
N ALA A 45 -1.34 -6.17 31.72
CA ALA A 45 -1.85 -6.94 32.86
C ALA A 45 -1.70 -8.45 32.70
N PHE A 46 -1.64 -8.97 31.48
CA PHE A 46 -1.61 -10.40 31.17
C PHE A 46 -0.35 -10.81 30.42
N THR A 47 0.39 -11.76 30.98
CA THR A 47 1.69 -12.21 30.43
C THR A 47 1.58 -13.20 29.26
N GLY A 48 0.37 -13.66 28.94
CA GLY A 48 0.13 -14.66 27.88
C GLY A 48 -0.14 -14.10 26.49
N GLY A 49 -0.36 -12.78 26.37
CA GLY A 49 -0.82 -12.15 25.13
C GLY A 49 -2.26 -12.53 24.76
N ILE A 50 -2.77 -11.89 23.71
CA ILE A 50 -4.10 -12.19 23.15
C ILE A 50 -3.93 -13.24 22.04
N PRO A 51 -4.68 -14.35 22.06
CA PRO A 51 -4.65 -15.32 20.98
C PRO A 51 -4.97 -14.64 19.64
N ASN A 52 -4.08 -14.81 18.67
CA ASN A 52 -4.17 -14.12 17.38
C ASN A 52 -4.08 -15.06 16.17
N MET A 53 -4.01 -16.38 16.42
CA MET A 53 -3.99 -17.40 15.37
C MET A 53 -4.78 -18.64 15.80
N ARG A 54 -5.54 -19.22 14.88
CA ARG A 54 -6.21 -20.52 15.02
C ARG A 54 -5.60 -21.50 14.02
N VAL A 55 -5.30 -22.69 14.47
CA VAL A 55 -4.65 -23.76 13.68
C VAL A 55 -5.54 -24.99 13.70
N MET A 56 -6.07 -25.39 12.55
CA MET A 56 -6.84 -26.62 12.42
C MET A 56 -6.01 -27.72 11.78
N VAL A 57 -5.89 -28.85 12.45
CA VAL A 57 -5.23 -30.05 11.93
C VAL A 57 -6.27 -31.16 11.79
N ARG A 58 -6.37 -31.75 10.61
CA ARG A 58 -7.37 -32.76 10.24
C ARG A 58 -6.82 -34.17 10.42
N ASP A 59 -7.72 -35.12 10.55
CA ASP A 59 -7.45 -36.56 10.62
C ASP A 59 -6.44 -36.93 11.70
N VAL A 60 -6.58 -36.33 12.90
CA VAL A 60 -5.69 -36.57 14.03
C VAL A 60 -6.45 -37.20 15.20
N THR A 61 -5.77 -38.08 15.92
CA THR A 61 -6.21 -38.61 17.20
C THR A 61 -5.81 -37.69 18.35
N VAL A 62 -6.42 -37.81 19.53
CA VAL A 62 -6.07 -37.02 20.73
C VAL A 62 -4.57 -37.07 21.06
N PRO A 63 -3.87 -38.22 21.06
CA PRO A 63 -2.42 -38.26 21.29
C PRO A 63 -1.62 -37.53 20.22
N GLN A 64 -2.03 -37.61 18.94
CA GLN A 64 -1.38 -36.88 17.86
C GLN A 64 -1.60 -35.36 17.98
N ALA A 65 -2.78 -34.95 18.42
CA ALA A 65 -3.05 -33.54 18.66
C ALA A 65 -2.18 -32.97 19.79
N LEU A 66 -1.96 -33.72 20.86
CA LEU A 66 -1.00 -33.33 21.92
C LEU A 66 0.44 -33.18 21.37
N GLU A 67 0.86 -34.09 20.50
CA GLU A 67 2.18 -33.98 19.84
C GLU A 67 2.26 -32.73 18.95
N TYR A 68 1.18 -32.39 18.22
CA TYR A 68 1.12 -31.13 17.47
C TYR A 68 1.17 -29.92 18.37
N LYS A 69 0.50 -29.92 19.53
CA LYS A 69 0.56 -28.85 20.54
C LYS A 69 1.99 -28.59 20.98
N GLU A 70 2.74 -29.65 21.32
CA GLU A 70 4.14 -29.54 21.72
C GLU A 70 5.02 -28.98 20.60
N LYS A 71 4.83 -29.45 19.36
CA LYS A 71 5.57 -28.96 18.19
C LYS A 71 5.27 -27.50 17.86
N LEU A 72 4.01 -27.08 17.97
CA LEU A 72 3.59 -25.70 17.80
C LEU A 72 4.21 -24.79 18.87
N ALA A 73 4.20 -25.23 20.14
CA ALA A 73 4.78 -24.47 21.23
C ALA A 73 6.32 -24.34 21.15
N ALA A 74 7.00 -25.25 20.42
CA ALA A 74 8.44 -25.21 20.20
C ALA A 74 8.87 -24.24 19.08
N ILE A 75 7.95 -23.67 18.31
CA ILE A 75 8.25 -22.72 17.24
C ILE A 75 8.65 -21.37 17.84
N ASP A 76 9.79 -20.84 17.38
CA ASP A 76 10.25 -19.50 17.78
C ASP A 76 9.22 -18.42 17.35
N GLY A 77 8.85 -17.55 18.28
CA GLY A 77 7.81 -16.55 18.10
C GLY A 77 6.39 -17.01 18.47
N VAL A 78 6.21 -18.27 18.88
CA VAL A 78 4.96 -18.74 19.51
C VAL A 78 5.08 -18.60 21.02
N SER A 79 4.27 -17.76 21.63
CA SER A 79 4.28 -17.50 23.08
C SER A 79 3.37 -18.44 23.87
N SER A 80 2.25 -18.89 23.29
CA SER A 80 1.35 -19.85 23.92
C SER A 80 0.55 -20.66 22.90
N VAL A 81 0.20 -21.90 23.26
CA VAL A 81 -0.70 -22.78 22.51
C VAL A 81 -1.70 -23.38 23.47
N ALA A 82 -2.97 -23.08 23.26
CA ALA A 82 -4.05 -23.66 24.04
C ALA A 82 -4.84 -24.69 23.21
N TRP A 83 -5.22 -25.80 23.86
CA TRP A 83 -6.05 -26.84 23.28
C TRP A 83 -6.94 -27.50 24.38
N LEU A 84 -7.61 -28.56 24.00
CA LEU A 84 -8.58 -29.27 24.86
C LEU A 84 -8.04 -29.67 26.26
N ASP A 85 -6.77 -30.07 26.35
CA ASP A 85 -6.09 -30.50 27.57
C ASP A 85 -5.89 -29.37 28.60
N ASP A 86 -5.98 -28.12 28.19
CA ASP A 86 -5.96 -26.97 29.11
C ASP A 86 -7.31 -26.75 29.81
N SER A 87 -8.39 -27.28 29.22
CA SER A 87 -9.77 -27.11 29.70
C SER A 87 -10.35 -28.39 30.34
N LEU A 88 -9.96 -29.56 29.87
CA LEU A 88 -10.47 -30.85 30.24
C LEU A 88 -9.37 -31.91 30.43
N ASP A 89 -9.60 -32.90 31.25
CA ASP A 89 -8.67 -34.04 31.41
C ASP A 89 -8.81 -35.02 30.24
N VAL A 90 -7.92 -34.92 29.27
CA VAL A 90 -7.91 -35.77 28.05
C VAL A 90 -7.58 -37.24 28.29
N THR A 91 -7.27 -37.65 29.55
CA THR A 91 -7.12 -39.08 29.95
C THR A 91 -8.49 -39.74 30.20
N VAL A 92 -9.55 -38.94 30.40
CA VAL A 92 -10.91 -39.42 30.53
C VAL A 92 -11.53 -39.52 29.13
N PRO A 93 -12.29 -40.61 28.81
CA PRO A 93 -12.95 -40.73 27.50
C PRO A 93 -13.80 -39.49 27.16
N LEU A 94 -13.62 -38.92 25.96
CA LEU A 94 -14.27 -37.68 25.53
C LEU A 94 -15.81 -37.75 25.62
N GLN A 95 -16.37 -38.97 25.45
CA GLN A 95 -17.84 -39.20 25.55
C GLN A 95 -18.39 -38.98 26.96
N MET A 96 -17.54 -38.96 28.00
CA MET A 96 -17.90 -38.72 29.40
C MET A 96 -17.73 -37.27 29.85
N GLN A 97 -17.25 -36.43 28.94
CA GLN A 97 -16.93 -35.02 29.20
C GLN A 97 -17.99 -34.09 28.61
N ASP A 98 -17.89 -32.81 28.90
CA ASP A 98 -18.79 -31.81 28.34
C ASP A 98 -18.63 -31.72 26.82
N THR A 99 -19.67 -32.16 26.11
CA THR A 99 -19.66 -32.23 24.65
C THR A 99 -19.42 -30.87 23.99
N ALA A 100 -19.96 -29.79 24.56
CA ALA A 100 -19.81 -28.45 23.99
C ALA A 100 -18.35 -27.97 24.07
N THR A 101 -17.68 -28.24 25.19
CA THR A 101 -16.25 -27.92 25.32
C THR A 101 -15.39 -28.81 24.42
N VAL A 102 -15.68 -30.10 24.33
CA VAL A 102 -14.96 -31.01 23.44
C VAL A 102 -15.10 -30.55 21.99
N GLU A 103 -16.31 -30.31 21.49
CA GLU A 103 -16.56 -29.91 20.09
C GLU A 103 -15.98 -28.55 19.73
N SER A 104 -15.67 -27.68 20.69
CA SER A 104 -14.99 -26.39 20.42
C SER A 104 -13.50 -26.53 20.12
N TYR A 105 -12.86 -27.64 20.53
CA TYR A 105 -11.43 -27.89 20.29
C TYR A 105 -11.14 -29.15 19.47
N TYR A 106 -12.07 -30.13 19.50
CA TYR A 106 -11.91 -31.40 18.78
C TYR A 106 -13.24 -31.92 18.25
N LYS A 107 -13.39 -31.94 16.93
CA LYS A 107 -14.62 -32.33 16.26
C LYS A 107 -14.32 -33.08 14.96
N ASP A 108 -15.00 -34.16 14.67
CA ASP A 108 -14.90 -34.96 13.44
C ASP A 108 -13.46 -35.34 13.06
N GLY A 109 -12.60 -35.64 14.05
CA GLY A 109 -11.20 -35.96 13.84
C GLY A 109 -10.31 -34.75 13.55
N CYS A 110 -10.86 -33.53 13.67
CA CYS A 110 -10.12 -32.28 13.51
C CYS A 110 -9.78 -31.70 14.87
N ALA A 111 -8.54 -31.30 15.10
CA ALA A 111 -8.09 -30.55 16.27
C ALA A 111 -7.93 -29.08 15.95
N LEU A 112 -8.48 -28.20 16.80
CA LEU A 112 -8.37 -26.76 16.68
C LEU A 112 -7.54 -26.20 17.82
N PHE A 113 -6.37 -25.67 17.50
CA PHE A 113 -5.47 -25.02 18.45
C PHE A 113 -5.67 -23.51 18.41
N THR A 114 -5.62 -22.88 19.57
CA THR A 114 -5.60 -21.43 19.72
C THR A 114 -4.19 -21.03 20.09
N VAL A 115 -3.56 -20.23 19.24
CA VAL A 115 -2.13 -19.91 19.32
C VAL A 115 -1.94 -18.41 19.47
N THR A 116 -0.98 -18.00 20.30
CA THR A 116 -0.51 -16.62 20.41
C THR A 116 0.86 -16.51 19.78
N VAL A 117 0.99 -15.61 18.83
CA VAL A 117 2.24 -15.35 18.11
C VAL A 117 2.71 -13.94 18.44
N GLU A 118 4.01 -13.79 18.71
CA GLU A 118 4.68 -12.51 18.97
C GLU A 118 4.70 -11.64 17.71
N ASP A 119 4.39 -10.34 17.83
CA ASP A 119 4.31 -9.42 16.70
C ASP A 119 5.64 -9.28 15.96
N GLU A 120 6.76 -9.26 16.67
CA GLU A 120 8.11 -9.11 16.10
C GLU A 120 8.53 -10.29 15.21
N LYS A 121 8.05 -11.51 15.53
CA LYS A 121 8.40 -12.76 14.83
C LYS A 121 7.25 -13.33 13.99
N ARG A 122 6.17 -12.58 13.85
CA ARG A 122 4.92 -13.02 13.23
C ARG A 122 5.10 -13.69 11.87
N LEU A 123 5.91 -13.11 10.98
CA LEU A 123 6.13 -13.65 9.63
C LEU A 123 6.79 -15.03 9.66
N GLU A 124 7.83 -15.16 10.48
CA GLU A 124 8.62 -16.39 10.59
C GLU A 124 7.82 -17.48 11.30
N ALA A 125 7.12 -17.13 12.39
CA ALA A 125 6.28 -18.06 13.14
C ALA A 125 5.12 -18.59 12.31
N VAL A 126 4.37 -17.73 11.57
CA VAL A 126 3.27 -18.17 10.71
C VAL A 126 3.76 -19.06 9.58
N ALA A 127 4.93 -18.76 8.99
CA ALA A 127 5.52 -19.61 7.96
C ALA A 127 5.95 -20.99 8.55
N ALA A 128 6.60 -21.01 9.72
CA ALA A 128 7.00 -22.24 10.38
C ALA A 128 5.80 -23.10 10.80
N VAL A 129 4.72 -22.48 11.30
CA VAL A 129 3.47 -23.18 11.59
C VAL A 129 2.87 -23.78 10.32
N ARG A 130 2.86 -23.05 9.22
CA ARG A 130 2.37 -23.55 7.94
C ARG A 130 3.18 -24.76 7.44
N ASP A 131 4.48 -24.69 7.54
CA ASP A 131 5.39 -25.79 7.15
C ASP A 131 5.17 -27.02 8.03
N LEU A 132 4.95 -26.83 9.34
CA LEU A 132 4.69 -27.90 10.28
C LEU A 132 3.39 -28.65 9.99
N ILE A 133 2.29 -27.91 9.75
CA ILE A 133 0.96 -28.52 9.55
C ILE A 133 0.75 -28.99 8.12
N GLY A 134 1.48 -28.45 7.14
CA GLY A 134 1.38 -28.80 5.73
C GLY A 134 0.14 -28.24 5.02
N GLU A 135 0.00 -28.61 3.73
CA GLU A 135 -0.99 -28.03 2.81
C GLU A 135 -2.44 -28.47 3.06
N GLY A 136 -2.65 -29.62 3.70
CA GLY A 136 -3.97 -30.20 3.96
C GLY A 136 -4.72 -29.56 5.16
N ASN A 137 -4.04 -28.76 5.93
CA ASN A 137 -4.53 -28.16 7.17
C ASN A 137 -4.75 -26.65 7.03
N ALA A 138 -5.45 -26.03 7.98
CA ALA A 138 -5.90 -24.65 7.84
C ALA A 138 -5.38 -23.74 8.96
N LEU A 139 -5.12 -22.48 8.60
CA LEU A 139 -4.71 -21.39 9.49
C LEU A 139 -5.61 -20.19 9.29
N GLU A 140 -6.02 -19.56 10.40
CA GLU A 140 -6.72 -18.27 10.34
C GLU A 140 -6.31 -17.37 11.52
N GLY A 141 -6.81 -16.14 11.51
CA GLY A 141 -6.62 -15.17 12.58
C GLY A 141 -5.79 -13.95 12.16
N ALA A 142 -5.72 -12.96 13.06
CA ALA A 142 -5.08 -11.68 12.80
C ALA A 142 -3.59 -11.83 12.43
N ALA A 143 -2.85 -12.70 13.15
CA ALA A 143 -1.44 -12.95 12.85
C ALA A 143 -1.23 -13.51 11.44
N VAL A 144 -2.11 -14.43 11.00
CA VAL A 144 -2.03 -15.02 9.65
C VAL A 144 -2.40 -13.99 8.58
N SER A 145 -3.48 -13.24 8.79
CA SER A 145 -3.94 -12.19 7.87
C SER A 145 -2.86 -11.12 7.65
N THR A 146 -2.23 -10.67 8.73
CA THR A 146 -1.15 -9.68 8.66
C THR A 146 0.10 -10.25 7.97
N ALA A 147 0.49 -11.50 8.26
CA ALA A 147 1.63 -12.14 7.60
C ALA A 147 1.40 -12.32 6.08
N VAL A 148 0.20 -12.77 5.69
CA VAL A 148 -0.18 -12.92 4.28
C VAL A 148 -0.25 -11.56 3.59
N ALA A 149 -0.85 -10.54 4.23
CA ALA A 149 -0.91 -9.18 3.70
C ALA A 149 0.49 -8.60 3.47
N THR A 150 1.42 -8.79 4.43
CA THR A 150 2.80 -8.34 4.32
C THR A 150 3.50 -8.94 3.09
N ASN A 151 3.47 -10.27 2.96
CA ASN A 151 4.13 -10.97 1.86
C ASN A 151 3.49 -10.64 0.50
N SER A 152 2.15 -10.57 0.45
CA SER A 152 1.42 -10.22 -0.77
C SER A 152 1.68 -8.79 -1.19
N THR A 153 1.64 -7.83 -0.26
CA THR A 153 1.84 -6.41 -0.54
C THR A 153 3.20 -6.14 -1.16
N VAL A 154 4.29 -6.71 -0.61
CA VAL A 154 5.63 -6.52 -1.17
C VAL A 154 5.72 -6.98 -2.62
N THR A 155 5.16 -8.16 -2.92
CA THR A 155 5.18 -8.73 -4.28
C THR A 155 4.26 -7.99 -5.24
N GLU A 156 3.06 -7.63 -4.79
CA GLU A 156 2.05 -6.97 -5.62
C GLU A 156 2.43 -5.52 -5.92
N VAL A 157 2.93 -4.77 -4.94
CA VAL A 157 3.40 -3.39 -5.15
C VAL A 157 4.51 -3.35 -6.20
N ALA A 158 5.46 -4.29 -6.15
CA ALA A 158 6.51 -4.36 -7.17
C ALA A 158 5.95 -4.64 -8.58
N LYS A 159 4.97 -5.54 -8.70
CA LYS A 159 4.30 -5.84 -9.99
C LYS A 159 3.49 -4.63 -10.48
N ILE A 160 2.71 -4.00 -9.62
CA ILE A 160 1.89 -2.82 -9.96
C ILE A 160 2.79 -1.66 -10.37
N ALA A 161 3.90 -1.41 -9.65
CA ALA A 161 4.85 -0.38 -10.01
C ALA A 161 5.50 -0.63 -11.38
N ALA A 162 5.86 -1.87 -11.69
CA ALA A 162 6.40 -2.23 -13.00
C ALA A 162 5.37 -1.99 -14.13
N ILE A 163 4.12 -2.40 -13.92
CA ILE A 163 3.03 -2.16 -14.89
C ILE A 163 2.79 -0.65 -15.06
N ALA A 164 2.78 0.11 -13.96
CA ALA A 164 2.61 1.56 -14.00
C ALA A 164 3.72 2.26 -14.78
N VAL A 165 4.98 1.86 -14.59
CA VAL A 165 6.11 2.40 -15.36
C VAL A 165 5.99 2.10 -16.84
N VAL A 166 5.60 0.86 -17.22
CA VAL A 166 5.38 0.49 -18.63
C VAL A 166 4.24 1.32 -19.24
N TYR A 167 3.14 1.50 -18.50
CA TYR A 167 2.00 2.30 -18.94
C TYR A 167 2.39 3.78 -19.11
N VAL A 168 3.10 4.35 -18.13
CA VAL A 168 3.61 5.72 -18.20
C VAL A 168 4.56 5.88 -19.39
N LEU A 169 5.48 4.95 -19.59
CA LEU A 169 6.39 4.96 -20.75
C LEU A 169 5.61 4.95 -22.07
N PHE A 170 4.58 4.11 -22.18
CA PHE A 170 3.72 4.04 -23.35
C PHE A 170 3.02 5.40 -23.63
N ILE A 171 2.43 6.02 -22.59
CA ILE A 171 1.78 7.33 -22.72
C ILE A 171 2.81 8.40 -23.12
N LEU A 172 3.99 8.41 -22.48
CA LEU A 172 5.05 9.35 -22.81
C LEU A 172 5.50 9.23 -24.28
N ILE A 173 5.71 8.01 -24.78
CA ILE A 173 6.07 7.77 -26.19
C ILE A 173 4.99 8.33 -27.14
N LEU A 174 3.71 8.21 -26.76
CA LEU A 174 2.62 8.76 -27.58
C LEU A 174 2.54 10.27 -27.56
N THR A 175 2.91 10.91 -26.45
CA THR A 175 2.70 12.35 -26.21
C THR A 175 3.92 13.20 -26.47
N THR A 176 5.11 12.62 -26.52
CA THR A 176 6.37 13.35 -26.76
C THR A 176 6.80 13.30 -28.22
N ASP A 177 7.64 14.23 -28.61
CA ASP A 177 8.15 14.38 -29.98
C ASP A 177 9.58 13.84 -30.17
N SER A 178 10.16 13.25 -29.11
CA SER A 178 11.51 12.67 -29.13
C SER A 178 11.57 11.38 -28.31
N TRP A 179 12.29 10.37 -28.81
CA TRP A 179 12.54 9.13 -28.07
C TRP A 179 13.38 9.32 -26.79
N ALA A 180 14.11 10.42 -26.67
CA ALA A 180 14.88 10.74 -25.48
C ALA A 180 14.01 11.33 -24.35
N GLU A 181 12.93 12.05 -24.67
CA GLU A 181 12.08 12.73 -23.68
C GLU A 181 11.46 11.78 -22.65
N PRO A 182 10.87 10.63 -23.03
CA PRO A 182 10.35 9.67 -22.07
C PRO A 182 11.37 9.21 -21.03
N LEU A 183 12.62 8.99 -21.46
CA LEU A 183 13.71 8.56 -20.58
C LEU A 183 14.14 9.68 -19.63
N LEU A 184 14.16 10.93 -20.08
CA LEU A 184 14.45 12.08 -19.23
C LEU A 184 13.38 12.28 -18.17
N VAL A 185 12.10 12.21 -18.57
CA VAL A 185 10.97 12.32 -17.64
C VAL A 185 11.02 11.20 -16.60
N LEU A 186 11.19 9.93 -17.04
CA LEU A 186 11.30 8.79 -16.12
C LEU A 186 12.50 8.90 -15.18
N THR A 187 13.62 9.46 -15.64
CA THR A 187 14.79 9.71 -14.77
C THR A 187 14.47 10.74 -13.70
N GLY A 188 13.79 11.83 -14.06
CA GLY A 188 13.34 12.85 -13.12
C GLY A 188 12.34 12.31 -12.09
N LEU A 189 11.34 11.55 -12.57
CA LEU A 189 10.36 10.89 -11.70
C LEU A 189 11.03 9.88 -10.76
N GLY A 190 11.93 9.04 -11.30
CA GLY A 190 12.70 8.07 -10.52
C GLY A 190 13.51 8.73 -9.41
N ALA A 191 14.17 9.86 -9.71
CA ALA A 191 14.91 10.63 -8.72
C ALA A 191 13.98 11.18 -7.62
N ALA A 192 12.83 11.75 -7.99
CA ALA A 192 11.85 12.29 -7.03
C ALA A 192 11.27 11.20 -6.11
N ILE A 193 10.89 10.04 -6.68
CA ILE A 193 10.36 8.89 -5.93
C ILE A 193 11.43 8.33 -4.98
N LEU A 194 12.66 8.18 -5.46
CA LEU A 194 13.75 7.66 -4.65
C LEU A 194 14.07 8.57 -3.46
N LEU A 195 14.10 9.89 -3.70
CA LEU A 195 14.26 10.89 -2.64
C LEU A 195 13.11 10.84 -1.64
N ASN A 196 11.86 10.71 -2.10
CA ASN A 196 10.72 10.60 -1.22
C ASN A 196 10.79 9.35 -0.34
N ASN A 197 11.06 8.19 -0.94
CA ASN A 197 11.15 6.93 -0.19
C ASN A 197 12.32 6.94 0.80
N GLY A 198 13.48 7.50 0.43
CA GLY A 198 14.62 7.63 1.33
C GLY A 198 14.34 8.58 2.50
N THR A 199 13.66 9.69 2.24
CA THR A 199 13.30 10.66 3.30
C THR A 199 12.13 10.20 4.18
N ASN A 200 11.45 9.09 3.89
CA ASN A 200 10.48 8.48 4.79
C ASN A 200 11.12 8.04 6.12
N LEU A 201 12.43 7.86 6.15
CA LEU A 201 13.18 7.63 7.40
C LEU A 201 12.91 8.69 8.48
N ILE A 202 12.53 9.92 8.11
CA ILE A 202 12.19 10.99 9.05
C ILE A 202 10.96 10.64 9.90
N PHE A 203 10.05 9.81 9.37
CA PHE A 203 8.85 9.36 10.08
C PHE A 203 9.11 8.14 10.98
N GLY A 204 10.27 7.51 10.85
CA GLY A 204 10.64 6.28 11.56
C GLY A 204 9.93 5.05 11.00
N THR A 205 8.63 4.93 11.22
CA THR A 205 7.77 3.86 10.71
C THR A 205 6.68 4.47 9.84
N ILE A 206 6.34 3.81 8.74
CA ILE A 206 5.24 4.19 7.85
C ILE A 206 4.29 3.01 7.66
N SER A 207 3.01 3.29 7.39
CA SER A 207 2.04 2.23 7.13
C SER A 207 2.31 1.53 5.80
N PHE A 208 1.92 0.25 5.71
CA PHE A 208 1.97 -0.49 4.45
C PHE A 208 1.14 0.18 3.35
N VAL A 209 0.05 0.86 3.71
CA VAL A 209 -0.79 1.64 2.79
C VAL A 209 0.00 2.80 2.21
N THR A 210 0.69 3.56 3.06
CA THR A 210 1.55 4.67 2.65
C THR A 210 2.71 4.20 1.77
N ASN A 211 3.34 3.09 2.14
CA ASN A 211 4.42 2.50 1.35
C ASN A 211 3.95 2.03 -0.03
N ALA A 212 2.80 1.36 -0.10
CA ALA A 212 2.22 0.86 -1.34
C ALA A 212 1.73 2.00 -2.26
N ALA A 213 0.93 2.93 -1.71
CA ALA A 213 0.32 4.00 -2.47
C ALA A 213 1.29 5.15 -2.80
N GLY A 214 2.25 5.43 -1.91
CA GLY A 214 3.10 6.62 -1.99
C GLY A 214 3.86 6.75 -3.30
N SER A 215 4.57 5.71 -3.71
CA SER A 215 5.35 5.73 -4.95
C SER A 215 4.48 5.79 -6.20
N ILE A 216 3.34 5.09 -6.22
CA ILE A 216 2.42 5.03 -7.36
C ILE A 216 1.70 6.37 -7.55
N LEU A 217 1.17 6.94 -6.46
CA LEU A 217 0.52 8.24 -6.50
C LEU A 217 1.49 9.36 -6.85
N GLN A 218 2.71 9.32 -6.32
CA GLN A 218 3.74 10.28 -6.67
C GLN A 218 4.11 10.19 -8.16
N LEU A 219 4.25 8.98 -8.73
CA LEU A 219 4.48 8.77 -10.16
C LEU A 219 3.39 9.47 -10.99
N ALA A 220 2.11 9.22 -10.64
CA ALA A 220 0.98 9.76 -11.38
C ALA A 220 0.92 11.30 -11.32
N VAL A 221 1.07 11.89 -10.12
CA VAL A 221 0.96 13.34 -9.92
C VAL A 221 2.16 14.10 -10.48
N SER A 222 3.37 13.52 -10.39
CA SER A 222 4.60 14.23 -10.77
C SER A 222 4.88 14.19 -12.27
N LEU A 223 4.28 13.24 -12.99
CA LEU A 223 4.42 13.08 -14.43
C LEU A 223 4.04 14.35 -15.17
N ASP A 224 2.86 14.88 -14.86
CA ASP A 224 2.30 16.04 -15.55
C ASP A 224 3.18 17.28 -15.42
N TYR A 225 3.81 17.50 -14.28
CA TYR A 225 4.70 18.64 -14.06
C TYR A 225 5.95 18.59 -14.95
N SER A 226 6.55 17.41 -15.06
CA SER A 226 7.75 17.20 -15.87
C SER A 226 7.45 17.32 -17.37
N VAL A 227 6.37 16.71 -17.83
CA VAL A 227 5.92 16.77 -19.23
C VAL A 227 5.58 18.21 -19.62
N PHE A 228 4.85 18.93 -18.75
CA PHE A 228 4.47 20.31 -19.02
C PHE A 228 5.70 21.23 -19.18
N LEU A 229 6.72 21.08 -18.35
CA LEU A 229 7.95 21.86 -18.46
C LEU A 229 8.70 21.55 -19.77
N ILE A 230 8.86 20.28 -20.13
CA ILE A 230 9.57 19.87 -21.35
C ILE A 230 8.82 20.35 -22.60
N HIS A 231 7.50 20.23 -22.63
CA HIS A 231 6.68 20.75 -23.74
C HIS A 231 6.84 22.27 -23.90
N ARG A 232 6.86 23.04 -22.80
CA ARG A 232 7.09 24.49 -22.85
C ARG A 232 8.50 24.83 -23.35
N PHE A 233 9.49 24.03 -22.97
CA PHE A 233 10.85 24.17 -23.51
C PHE A 233 10.92 23.92 -25.04
N ALA A 234 10.27 22.82 -25.49
CA ALA A 234 10.20 22.49 -26.91
C ALA A 234 9.45 23.58 -27.72
N GLU A 235 8.33 24.08 -27.18
CA GLU A 235 7.53 25.16 -27.78
C GLU A 235 8.34 26.45 -27.91
N CYS A 236 9.08 26.87 -26.87
CA CYS A 236 9.92 28.06 -26.93
C CYS A 236 11.02 27.93 -27.98
N ARG A 237 11.65 26.75 -28.10
CA ARG A 237 12.68 26.50 -29.15
C ARG A 237 12.09 26.52 -30.54
N ALA A 238 10.86 26.08 -30.71
CA ALA A 238 10.16 26.14 -32.01
C ALA A 238 9.75 27.58 -32.37
N GLU A 239 9.33 28.40 -31.39
CA GLU A 239 8.95 29.81 -31.58
C GLU A 239 10.18 30.71 -31.81
N ASN A 240 11.34 30.40 -31.18
CA ASN A 240 12.54 31.22 -31.23
C ASN A 240 13.77 30.37 -31.60
N PRO A 241 13.98 30.03 -32.89
CA PRO A 241 15.08 29.17 -33.32
C PRO A 241 16.50 29.75 -33.07
N ASP A 242 16.60 31.06 -32.94
CA ASP A 242 17.87 31.79 -32.73
C ASP A 242 18.21 31.92 -31.22
N ALA A 243 17.30 31.60 -30.33
CA ALA A 243 17.53 31.69 -28.88
C ALA A 243 18.38 30.51 -28.39
N SER A 244 19.23 30.77 -27.39
CA SER A 244 20.01 29.69 -26.75
C SER A 244 19.09 28.71 -26.00
N PRO A 245 19.49 27.43 -25.85
CA PRO A 245 18.73 26.48 -25.07
C PRO A 245 18.51 26.92 -23.62
N GLU A 246 19.46 27.62 -23.04
CA GLU A 246 19.39 28.19 -21.70
C GLU A 246 18.33 29.28 -21.61
N GLU A 247 18.24 30.18 -22.57
CA GLU A 247 17.21 31.23 -22.65
C GLU A 247 15.82 30.62 -22.80
N CYS A 248 15.68 29.62 -23.68
CA CYS A 248 14.43 28.89 -23.83
C CYS A 248 14.00 28.15 -22.55
N MET A 249 14.94 27.59 -21.77
CA MET A 249 14.63 26.95 -20.50
C MET A 249 14.18 27.97 -19.45
N VAL A 250 14.79 29.12 -19.39
CA VAL A 250 14.36 30.20 -18.47
C VAL A 250 12.96 30.68 -18.84
N ASP A 251 12.67 30.89 -20.13
CA ASP A 251 11.31 31.28 -20.56
C ASP A 251 10.28 30.19 -20.26
N ALA A 252 10.61 28.91 -20.51
CA ALA A 252 9.76 27.78 -20.16
C ALA A 252 9.45 27.74 -18.67
N LEU A 253 10.46 27.91 -17.81
CA LEU A 253 10.28 28.00 -16.36
C LEU A 253 9.37 29.17 -15.98
N CYS A 254 9.61 30.37 -16.51
CA CYS A 254 8.80 31.55 -16.21
C CYS A 254 7.33 31.36 -16.59
N ARG A 255 7.05 30.78 -17.75
CA ARG A 255 5.67 30.53 -18.22
C ARG A 255 4.98 29.37 -17.50
N SER A 256 5.72 28.34 -17.08
CA SER A 256 5.16 27.13 -16.47
C SER A 256 5.03 27.19 -14.96
N THR A 257 5.85 27.98 -14.27
CA THR A 257 5.94 28.02 -12.80
C THR A 257 4.57 28.28 -12.14
N GLY A 258 3.82 29.26 -12.63
CA GLY A 258 2.51 29.58 -12.06
C GLY A 258 1.53 28.40 -12.10
N SER A 259 1.44 27.71 -13.23
CA SER A 259 0.55 26.57 -13.41
C SER A 259 1.00 25.35 -12.60
N ILE A 260 2.28 25.01 -12.65
CA ILE A 260 2.85 23.87 -11.92
C ILE A 260 2.74 24.08 -10.41
N LEU A 261 3.12 25.25 -9.88
CA LEU A 261 3.00 25.55 -8.45
C LEU A 261 1.57 25.56 -7.97
N SER A 262 0.65 26.18 -8.71
CA SER A 262 -0.76 26.21 -8.34
C SER A 262 -1.34 24.80 -8.24
N SER A 263 -1.11 23.96 -9.24
CA SER A 263 -1.56 22.56 -9.24
C SER A 263 -0.90 21.76 -8.13
N GLY A 264 0.43 21.85 -8.00
CA GLY A 264 1.18 21.11 -6.98
C GLY A 264 0.82 21.52 -5.56
N LEU A 265 0.69 22.82 -5.26
CA LEU A 265 0.29 23.30 -3.94
C LEU A 265 -1.14 22.90 -3.59
N THR A 266 -2.06 22.92 -4.56
CA THR A 266 -3.44 22.41 -4.34
C THR A 266 -3.41 20.93 -3.94
N THR A 267 -2.57 20.11 -4.59
CA THR A 267 -2.41 18.70 -4.27
C THR A 267 -1.76 18.52 -2.89
N VAL A 268 -0.75 19.31 -2.55
CA VAL A 268 -0.11 19.29 -1.21
C VAL A 268 -1.14 19.62 -0.12
N ILE A 269 -1.94 20.67 -0.30
CA ILE A 269 -2.99 21.05 0.65
C ILE A 269 -4.04 19.94 0.77
N GLY A 270 -4.43 19.32 -0.34
CA GLY A 270 -5.35 18.18 -0.35
C GLY A 270 -4.83 16.99 0.48
N PHE A 271 -3.55 16.63 0.35
CA PHE A 271 -2.94 15.59 1.18
C PHE A 271 -2.77 16.02 2.64
N LEU A 272 -2.40 17.27 2.91
CA LEU A 272 -2.32 17.78 4.28
C LEU A 272 -3.68 17.79 5.00
N ALA A 273 -4.79 17.86 4.28
CA ALA A 273 -6.11 17.74 4.89
C ALA A 273 -6.33 16.35 5.53
N LEU A 274 -5.66 15.28 5.06
CA LEU A 274 -5.71 13.96 5.68
C LEU A 274 -5.10 13.93 7.08
N VAL A 275 -4.22 14.89 7.42
CA VAL A 275 -3.62 15.00 8.75
C VAL A 275 -4.68 15.32 9.83
N LEU A 276 -5.83 15.83 9.44
CA LEU A 276 -6.94 16.11 10.34
C LEU A 276 -7.78 14.86 10.69
N MET A 277 -7.48 13.71 10.09
CA MET A 277 -8.15 12.45 10.41
C MET A 277 -7.72 11.94 11.78
N GLN A 278 -8.67 11.38 12.54
CA GLN A 278 -8.38 10.72 13.82
C GLN A 278 -7.70 9.36 13.63
N PHE A 279 -8.04 8.66 12.54
CA PHE A 279 -7.40 7.39 12.17
C PHE A 279 -5.99 7.65 11.64
N GLN A 280 -4.98 7.10 12.32
CA GLN A 280 -3.57 7.48 12.15
C GLN A 280 -3.00 7.18 10.74
N ILE A 281 -3.62 6.30 9.97
CA ILE A 281 -3.28 6.12 8.54
C ILE A 281 -3.45 7.42 7.75
N GLY A 282 -4.45 8.25 8.10
CA GLY A 282 -4.67 9.54 7.43
C GLY A 282 -3.48 10.49 7.54
N PRO A 283 -3.03 10.84 8.76
CA PRO A 283 -1.81 11.63 8.97
C PRO A 283 -0.55 11.04 8.33
N ASP A 284 -0.33 9.73 8.48
CA ASP A 284 0.82 9.04 7.90
C ASP A 284 0.86 9.17 6.37
N LEU A 285 -0.23 8.79 5.71
CA LEU A 285 -0.38 8.89 4.25
C LEU A 285 -0.32 10.35 3.78
N GLY A 286 -1.02 11.25 4.48
CA GLY A 286 -1.11 12.65 4.14
C GLY A 286 0.24 13.35 4.16
N LEU A 287 1.04 13.16 5.20
CA LEU A 287 2.37 13.75 5.33
C LEU A 287 3.36 13.17 4.30
N ALA A 288 3.36 11.85 4.12
CA ALA A 288 4.27 11.20 3.18
C ALA A 288 3.98 11.61 1.73
N LEU A 289 2.70 11.71 1.34
CA LEU A 289 2.30 12.14 0.00
C LEU A 289 2.52 13.64 -0.23
N ALA A 290 2.18 14.49 0.73
CA ALA A 290 2.44 15.93 0.64
C ALA A 290 3.93 16.20 0.47
N LYS A 291 4.81 15.56 1.27
CA LYS A 291 6.26 15.61 1.13
C LYS A 291 6.70 15.12 -0.25
N GLY A 292 6.12 14.01 -0.74
CA GLY A 292 6.40 13.46 -2.06
C GLY A 292 6.13 14.45 -3.19
N VAL A 293 5.01 15.16 -3.14
CA VAL A 293 4.67 16.20 -4.14
C VAL A 293 5.62 17.39 -4.03
N VAL A 294 5.97 17.85 -2.82
CA VAL A 294 6.95 18.93 -2.64
C VAL A 294 8.30 18.54 -3.23
N LEU A 295 8.79 17.33 -2.97
CA LEU A 295 10.05 16.83 -3.56
C LEU A 295 9.96 16.73 -5.09
N SER A 296 8.80 16.37 -5.63
CA SER A 296 8.56 16.37 -7.07
C SER A 296 8.62 17.77 -7.67
N LEU A 297 8.01 18.77 -7.02
CA LEU A 297 8.12 20.17 -7.43
C LEU A 297 9.58 20.66 -7.40
N VAL A 298 10.31 20.35 -6.33
CA VAL A 298 11.75 20.68 -6.25
C VAL A 298 12.52 20.03 -7.40
N THR A 299 12.25 18.75 -7.70
CA THR A 299 12.90 18.03 -8.80
C THR A 299 12.57 18.65 -10.15
N VAL A 300 11.31 19.02 -10.39
CA VAL A 300 10.88 19.63 -11.66
C VAL A 300 11.50 21.01 -11.86
N PHE A 301 11.64 21.83 -10.82
CA PHE A 301 12.21 23.17 -10.95
C PHE A 301 13.75 23.23 -10.91
N THR A 302 14.41 22.17 -10.45
CA THR A 302 15.88 22.18 -10.28
C THR A 302 16.59 21.10 -11.09
N PHE A 303 16.17 19.85 -10.96
CA PHE A 303 16.81 18.71 -11.60
C PHE A 303 16.42 18.59 -13.08
N MET A 304 15.12 18.69 -13.39
CA MET A 304 14.62 18.56 -14.77
C MET A 304 15.22 19.58 -15.73
N PRO A 305 15.32 20.90 -15.41
CA PRO A 305 15.99 21.87 -16.27
C PRO A 305 17.46 21.51 -16.53
N ALA A 306 18.19 21.14 -15.49
CA ALA A 306 19.59 20.75 -15.61
C ALA A 306 19.78 19.48 -16.45
N LEU A 307 18.89 18.50 -16.29
CA LEU A 307 18.90 17.25 -17.03
C LEU A 307 18.54 17.49 -18.50
N THR A 308 17.50 18.28 -18.77
CA THR A 308 17.06 18.64 -20.12
C THR A 308 18.14 19.41 -20.86
N LEU A 309 18.77 20.42 -20.24
CA LEU A 309 19.90 21.16 -20.86
C LEU A 309 21.13 20.30 -21.09
N ALA A 310 21.40 19.30 -20.26
CA ALA A 310 22.49 18.36 -20.50
C ALA A 310 22.20 17.39 -21.67
N ALA A 311 20.92 17.13 -21.95
CA ALA A 311 20.50 16.12 -22.91
C ALA A 311 19.77 16.66 -24.16
N TYR A 312 19.63 17.98 -24.33
CA TYR A 312 18.84 18.56 -25.44
C TYR A 312 19.36 18.15 -26.82
N GLN A 313 20.68 18.00 -27.00
CA GLN A 313 21.24 17.50 -28.25
C GLN A 313 20.83 16.06 -28.57
N TRP A 314 20.60 15.25 -27.55
CA TRP A 314 20.10 13.90 -27.71
C TRP A 314 18.60 13.91 -28.06
N MET A 315 17.80 14.80 -27.45
CA MET A 315 16.41 15.03 -27.84
C MET A 315 16.33 15.41 -29.35
N ASP A 316 17.17 16.33 -29.82
CA ASP A 316 17.20 16.76 -31.23
C ASP A 316 17.55 15.60 -32.18
N LYS A 317 18.53 14.76 -31.81
CA LYS A 317 18.93 13.59 -32.62
C LYS A 317 17.87 12.49 -32.69
N THR A 318 17.01 12.39 -31.68
CA THR A 318 15.99 11.37 -31.58
C THR A 318 14.58 11.89 -31.86
N TYR A 319 14.49 13.08 -32.46
CA TYR A 319 13.22 13.70 -32.84
C TYR A 319 12.44 12.82 -33.83
N HIS A 320 11.17 12.68 -33.61
CA HIS A 320 10.23 11.99 -34.47
C HIS A 320 8.94 12.83 -34.65
N ARG A 321 8.18 12.52 -35.69
CA ARG A 321 6.89 13.20 -35.91
C ARG A 321 5.93 12.83 -34.79
N PRO A 322 5.06 13.78 -34.34
CA PRO A 322 4.02 13.50 -33.38
C PRO A 322 3.22 12.26 -33.77
N LEU A 323 3.10 11.31 -32.85
CA LEU A 323 2.35 10.07 -33.07
C LEU A 323 0.84 10.31 -32.94
N LEU A 324 0.44 11.33 -32.15
CA LEU A 324 -0.95 11.70 -31.97
C LEU A 324 -1.36 12.71 -33.07
N PRO A 325 -2.55 12.51 -33.71
CA PRO A 325 -3.09 13.48 -34.66
C PRO A 325 -3.52 14.75 -33.94
N SER A 326 -3.64 15.87 -34.69
CA SER A 326 -4.20 17.10 -34.13
C SER A 326 -5.66 16.90 -33.69
N PHE A 327 -5.98 17.36 -32.49
CA PHE A 327 -7.31 17.21 -31.89
C PHE A 327 -8.25 18.41 -32.21
N ASP A 328 -8.00 19.18 -33.26
CA ASP A 328 -8.80 20.37 -33.62
C ASP A 328 -10.30 20.07 -33.80
N LYS A 329 -10.63 18.91 -34.43
CA LYS A 329 -12.02 18.49 -34.60
C LYS A 329 -12.64 18.11 -33.26
N PHE A 330 -11.88 17.44 -32.41
CA PHE A 330 -12.31 17.05 -31.06
C PHE A 330 -12.50 18.29 -30.19
N GLY A 331 -11.58 19.25 -30.20
CA GLY A 331 -11.71 20.51 -29.47
C GLY A 331 -13.00 21.29 -29.86
N ARG A 332 -13.29 21.37 -31.16
CA ARG A 332 -14.54 21.96 -31.64
C ARG A 332 -15.79 21.18 -31.22
N PHE A 333 -15.73 19.87 -31.19
CA PHE A 333 -16.80 19.01 -30.68
C PHE A 333 -17.04 19.26 -29.19
N VAL A 334 -15.97 19.23 -28.36
CA VAL A 334 -16.05 19.50 -26.93
C VAL A 334 -16.60 20.88 -26.64
N ALA A 335 -16.16 21.92 -27.36
CA ALA A 335 -16.71 23.30 -27.23
C ALA A 335 -18.20 23.35 -27.50
N ARG A 336 -18.70 22.55 -28.45
CA ARG A 336 -20.16 22.52 -28.81
C ARG A 336 -20.98 21.82 -27.74
N ILE A 337 -20.44 20.77 -27.09
CA ILE A 337 -21.19 20.00 -26.09
C ILE A 337 -20.94 20.48 -24.65
N MET A 338 -20.09 21.49 -24.45
CA MET A 338 -19.70 21.97 -23.13
C MET A 338 -20.90 22.30 -22.23
N LEU A 339 -21.88 23.09 -22.76
CA LEU A 339 -23.06 23.49 -21.99
C LEU A 339 -24.00 22.31 -21.70
N PRO A 340 -24.41 21.47 -22.66
CA PRO A 340 -25.21 20.29 -22.35
C PRO A 340 -24.50 19.28 -21.44
N MET A 341 -23.16 19.12 -21.55
CA MET A 341 -22.43 18.26 -20.69
C MET A 341 -22.39 18.78 -19.24
N ALA A 342 -22.21 20.09 -19.05
CA ALA A 342 -22.28 20.69 -17.70
C ALA A 342 -23.67 20.46 -17.06
N LEU A 343 -24.73 20.53 -17.85
CA LEU A 343 -26.09 20.26 -17.38
C LEU A 343 -26.29 18.80 -17.00
N VAL A 344 -25.78 17.87 -17.80
CA VAL A 344 -25.78 16.43 -17.47
C VAL A 344 -25.02 16.16 -16.19
N LEU A 345 -23.82 16.76 -15.96
CA LEU A 345 -23.07 16.60 -14.74
C LEU A 345 -23.83 17.09 -13.50
N VAL A 346 -24.51 18.24 -13.59
CA VAL A 346 -25.35 18.76 -12.50
C VAL A 346 -26.50 17.78 -12.19
N ILE A 347 -27.17 17.25 -13.23
CA ILE A 347 -28.27 16.28 -13.06
C ILE A 347 -27.74 14.98 -12.41
N LEU A 348 -26.56 14.50 -12.81
CA LEU A 348 -25.94 13.29 -12.25
C LEU A 348 -25.44 13.46 -10.82
N MET A 349 -25.22 14.69 -10.35
CA MET A 349 -24.69 14.97 -9.02
C MET A 349 -25.59 14.42 -7.90
N VAL A 350 -26.92 14.57 -8.04
CA VAL A 350 -27.89 14.07 -7.03
C VAL A 350 -27.90 12.54 -6.94
N PRO A 351 -28.10 11.78 -8.04
CA PRO A 351 -28.09 10.33 -7.96
C PRO A 351 -26.71 9.78 -7.54
N SER A 352 -25.61 10.42 -7.93
CA SER A 352 -24.26 10.02 -7.49
C SER A 352 -24.08 10.21 -5.99
N TYR A 353 -24.57 11.31 -5.42
CA TYR A 353 -24.54 11.54 -3.97
C TYR A 353 -25.38 10.51 -3.21
N LEU A 354 -26.60 10.21 -3.71
CA LEU A 354 -27.46 9.20 -3.10
C LEU A 354 -26.84 7.79 -3.18
N ALA A 355 -26.24 7.44 -4.31
CA ALA A 355 -25.54 6.16 -4.48
C ALA A 355 -24.32 6.05 -3.54
N SER A 356 -23.57 7.14 -3.37
CA SER A 356 -22.44 7.18 -2.44
C SER A 356 -22.85 6.92 -0.99
N ASN A 357 -24.00 7.46 -0.56
CA ASN A 357 -24.52 7.23 0.79
C ASN A 357 -25.10 5.81 1.00
N SER A 358 -25.31 5.07 -0.07
CA SER A 358 -25.79 3.67 -0.01
C SER A 358 -24.65 2.65 0.03
N ASN A 359 -23.40 3.08 -0.04
CA ASN A 359 -22.25 2.20 0.03
C ASN A 359 -22.16 1.59 1.44
N GLN A 360 -21.95 0.28 1.48
CA GLN A 360 -21.62 -0.42 2.71
C GLN A 360 -20.09 -0.44 2.86
N TYR A 361 -19.61 0.03 3.99
CA TYR A 361 -18.18 -0.01 4.32
C TYR A 361 -17.94 -1.18 5.25
N TYR A 362 -17.02 -2.05 4.86
CA TYR A 362 -16.55 -3.17 5.69
C TYR A 362 -15.27 -2.77 6.39
N TYR A 363 -15.27 -2.86 7.71
CA TYR A 363 -14.10 -2.58 8.54
C TYR A 363 -13.57 -3.91 9.09
N GLY A 364 -12.27 -4.15 8.93
CA GLY A 364 -11.58 -5.34 9.42
C GLY A 364 -11.07 -6.27 8.33
N ALA A 365 -10.26 -7.23 8.76
CA ALA A 365 -9.53 -8.14 7.86
C ALA A 365 -10.40 -9.29 7.28
N ALA A 366 -11.60 -9.53 7.83
CA ALA A 366 -12.44 -10.69 7.50
C ALA A 366 -12.83 -10.79 6.01
N HIS A 367 -12.86 -9.66 5.29
CA HIS A 367 -13.19 -9.62 3.86
C HIS A 367 -12.01 -9.18 2.97
N MET A 368 -10.79 -9.03 3.52
CA MET A 368 -9.61 -8.69 2.74
C MET A 368 -9.18 -9.80 1.79
N PHE A 369 -9.45 -11.05 2.18
CA PHE A 369 -9.07 -12.23 1.41
C PHE A 369 -10.31 -12.96 0.93
N GLY A 370 -10.52 -13.01 -0.39
CA GLY A 370 -11.64 -13.76 -0.98
C GLY A 370 -11.44 -15.27 -0.85
N GLU A 371 -12.53 -16.04 -0.95
CA GLU A 371 -12.54 -17.51 -0.89
C GLU A 371 -11.58 -18.18 -1.91
N ASN A 372 -11.24 -17.47 -2.98
CA ASN A 372 -10.28 -17.93 -3.99
C ASN A 372 -8.81 -17.85 -3.53
N THR A 373 -8.54 -17.21 -2.38
CA THR A 373 -7.21 -17.16 -1.78
C THR A 373 -7.02 -18.31 -0.81
N ARG A 374 -5.77 -18.69 -0.56
CA ARG A 374 -5.44 -19.73 0.41
C ARG A 374 -6.02 -19.43 1.79
N LEU A 375 -5.82 -18.21 2.27
CA LEU A 375 -6.32 -17.79 3.58
C LEU A 375 -7.84 -17.80 3.63
N GLY A 376 -8.54 -17.33 2.59
CA GLY A 376 -9.99 -17.39 2.54
C GLY A 376 -10.54 -18.82 2.56
N ALA A 377 -9.88 -19.75 1.84
CA ALA A 377 -10.22 -21.17 1.87
C ALA A 377 -9.97 -21.81 3.25
N ASP A 378 -8.86 -21.47 3.90
CA ASP A 378 -8.52 -21.94 5.24
C ASP A 378 -9.54 -21.44 6.28
N THR A 379 -9.90 -20.15 6.23
CA THR A 379 -10.94 -19.55 7.09
C THR A 379 -12.28 -20.23 6.89
N ALA A 380 -12.72 -20.40 5.64
CA ALA A 380 -13.98 -21.09 5.33
C ALA A 380 -13.99 -22.54 5.89
N ALA A 381 -12.89 -23.24 5.79
CA ALA A 381 -12.76 -24.62 6.29
C ALA A 381 -12.84 -24.71 7.83
N ILE A 382 -12.25 -23.75 8.55
CA ILE A 382 -12.33 -23.66 10.00
C ILE A 382 -13.75 -23.26 10.41
N GLU A 383 -14.37 -22.29 9.74
CA GLU A 383 -15.73 -21.84 10.01
C GLU A 383 -16.76 -22.96 9.75
N GLU A 384 -16.58 -23.78 8.73
CA GLU A 384 -17.47 -24.91 8.43
C GLU A 384 -17.42 -25.97 9.52
N THR A 385 -16.25 -26.27 10.08
CA THR A 385 -16.05 -27.34 11.07
C THR A 385 -16.39 -26.89 12.49
N PHE A 386 -15.86 -25.74 12.91
CA PHE A 386 -15.92 -25.25 14.29
C PHE A 386 -16.83 -24.03 14.48
N GLY A 387 -17.39 -23.52 13.40
CA GLY A 387 -18.21 -22.32 13.42
C GLY A 387 -17.36 -21.04 13.42
N ARG A 388 -18.02 -19.94 13.11
CA ARG A 388 -17.41 -18.62 13.16
C ARG A 388 -17.13 -18.22 14.60
N SER A 389 -15.90 -17.87 14.90
CA SER A 389 -15.48 -17.38 16.20
C SER A 389 -14.66 -16.14 16.04
N ASP A 390 -15.25 -15.01 16.41
CA ASP A 390 -14.49 -13.79 16.69
C ASP A 390 -14.00 -13.89 18.14
N THR A 391 -12.70 -13.75 18.35
CA THR A 391 -12.14 -13.75 19.71
C THR A 391 -12.46 -12.42 20.39
N TYR A 392 -13.41 -12.45 21.31
CA TYR A 392 -13.70 -11.33 22.20
C TYR A 392 -13.01 -11.58 23.53
N VAL A 393 -12.19 -10.65 23.97
CA VAL A 393 -11.60 -10.68 25.29
C VAL A 393 -12.24 -9.57 26.12
N VAL A 394 -12.83 -9.96 27.24
CA VAL A 394 -13.51 -9.04 28.17
C VAL A 394 -12.68 -8.93 29.43
N LEU A 395 -12.22 -7.71 29.73
CA LEU A 395 -11.61 -7.37 31.02
C LEU A 395 -12.75 -7.17 32.02
N VAL A 396 -12.76 -7.98 33.09
CA VAL A 396 -13.69 -7.86 34.24
C VAL A 396 -12.93 -7.38 35.46
#